data_7b941f0ace68c187de7c05fed49458f7
#
_entry.id   7b941f0ace68c187de7c05fed49458f7
#
_cell.length_a   1.000
_cell.length_b   1.000
_cell.length_c   1.000
_cell.angle_alpha   90.00
_cell.angle_beta   90.00
_cell.angle_gamma   90.00
#
_symmetry.space_group_name_H-M   'P 1'
#
loop_
_entity.id
_entity.type
_entity.pdbx_description
1 polymer ?
#
loop_
_entity_poly.entity_id
_entity_poly.type
_entity_poly.pdbx_seq_one_letter_code
_entity_poly.pdbx_strand_id
1 'polypeptide(L)'
;IIKFLSNGTGDPQLAASYLIGEQDHLGDKRAGVEIVRGDPIVFAAIASSLNFKYCYTSVVINWSPEDDVSDEHINEVLDLFEEHAFSGFRSDQYHMTAVMHADDDGSRHLHILIPRVELTTGKSLNVAPPGHRHYFDQLRDFLNHKYGWIRPDDPARMKTTKPKNHHLLQNALAVKAGLQGQAKKTR
;
A
#
# COMPACT_ATOMS: atom_id res chain seq x y z
N ILE A 1 7.61 -2.60 -2.46
CA ILE A 1 7.06 -2.38 -1.08
C ILE A 1 5.57 -2.66 -1.10
N ILE A 2 5.04 -3.39 -0.11
CA ILE A 2 3.58 -3.53 0.14
C ILE A 2 3.23 -2.64 1.33
N LYS A 3 2.40 -1.62 1.11
CA LYS A 3 2.07 -0.62 2.13
C LYS A 3 0.56 -0.46 2.27
N PHE A 4 0.04 -0.73 3.46
CA PHE A 4 -1.34 -0.42 3.82
C PHE A 4 -1.43 1.05 4.25
N LEU A 5 -2.35 1.78 3.65
CA LEU A 5 -2.56 3.19 3.94
C LEU A 5 -3.52 3.36 5.12
N SER A 6 -3.39 4.48 5.85
CA SER A 6 -4.22 4.77 7.03
C SER A 6 -5.62 5.33 6.71
N ASN A 7 -5.94 5.50 5.41
CA ASN A 7 -7.26 5.88 4.92
C ASN A 7 -8.21 4.67 4.94
N GLY A 8 -9.46 4.88 4.68
CA GLY A 8 -10.53 3.85 4.74
C GLY A 8 -11.76 4.37 5.47
N THR A 9 -11.67 5.62 5.98
CA THR A 9 -12.78 6.40 6.55
C THR A 9 -13.23 7.54 5.63
N GLY A 10 -12.51 7.79 4.53
CA GLY A 10 -12.86 8.78 3.54
C GLY A 10 -13.97 8.30 2.59
N ASP A 11 -14.40 9.18 1.71
CA ASP A 11 -15.40 8.87 0.69
C ASP A 11 -14.86 7.84 -0.32
N PRO A 12 -15.49 6.65 -0.45
CA PRO A 12 -15.06 5.64 -1.40
C PRO A 12 -15.13 6.07 -2.85
N GLN A 13 -16.09 6.96 -3.21
CA GLN A 13 -16.23 7.47 -4.58
C GLN A 13 -15.05 8.37 -4.94
N LEU A 14 -14.64 9.26 -4.02
CA LEU A 14 -13.44 10.07 -4.22
C LEU A 14 -12.18 9.20 -4.32
N ALA A 15 -12.08 8.13 -3.52
CA ALA A 15 -10.95 7.20 -3.59
C ALA A 15 -10.88 6.50 -4.96
N ALA A 16 -12.02 5.98 -5.46
CA ALA A 16 -12.10 5.36 -6.78
C ALA A 16 -11.78 6.37 -7.90
N SER A 17 -12.42 7.54 -7.87
CA SER A 17 -12.21 8.61 -8.87
C SER A 17 -10.76 9.06 -8.92
N TYR A 18 -10.09 9.16 -7.77
CA TYR A 18 -8.67 9.48 -7.71
C TYR A 18 -7.80 8.42 -8.42
N LEU A 19 -8.13 7.13 -8.26
CA LEU A 19 -7.34 6.06 -8.88
C LEU A 19 -7.47 6.02 -10.39
N ILE A 20 -8.64 6.30 -10.94
CA ILE A 20 -8.86 6.31 -12.40
C ILE A 20 -8.66 7.69 -13.02
N GLY A 21 -8.40 8.74 -12.21
CA GLY A 21 -8.18 10.10 -12.66
C GLY A 21 -6.86 10.26 -13.39
N GLU A 22 -6.84 11.13 -14.41
CA GLU A 22 -5.65 11.44 -15.21
C GLU A 22 -4.62 12.29 -14.47
N GLN A 23 -4.94 12.83 -13.30
CA GLN A 23 -4.06 13.70 -12.52
C GLN A 23 -3.70 13.03 -11.18
N ASP A 24 -2.48 13.32 -10.73
CA ASP A 24 -2.00 12.90 -9.42
C ASP A 24 -2.49 13.84 -8.29
N HIS A 25 -1.96 13.65 -7.08
CA HIS A 25 -2.29 14.48 -5.91
C HIS A 25 -1.74 15.92 -5.96
N LEU A 26 -0.83 16.21 -6.88
CA LEU A 26 -0.27 17.55 -7.12
C LEU A 26 -0.98 18.25 -8.29
N GLY A 27 -1.83 17.53 -9.03
CA GLY A 27 -2.51 18.01 -10.23
C GLY A 27 -1.72 17.77 -11.52
N ASP A 28 -0.60 17.08 -11.43
CA ASP A 28 0.22 16.71 -12.59
C ASP A 28 -0.43 15.55 -13.36
N LYS A 29 -0.29 15.57 -14.69
CA LYS A 29 -0.83 14.50 -15.53
C LYS A 29 -0.03 13.22 -15.33
N ARG A 30 -0.72 12.09 -15.10
CA ARG A 30 -0.10 10.77 -15.02
C ARG A 30 0.31 10.28 -16.40
N ALA A 31 1.45 9.59 -16.49
CA ALA A 31 1.93 8.98 -17.72
C ALA A 31 1.01 7.82 -18.17
N GLY A 32 0.39 7.13 -17.23
CA GLY A 32 -0.57 6.06 -17.54
C GLY A 32 -1.41 5.64 -16.34
N VAL A 33 -2.67 5.28 -16.63
CA VAL A 33 -3.61 4.70 -15.66
C VAL A 33 -4.23 3.48 -16.30
N GLU A 34 -4.11 2.32 -15.68
CA GLU A 34 -4.63 1.06 -16.19
C GLU A 34 -5.37 0.29 -15.09
N ILE A 35 -6.61 -0.12 -15.35
CA ILE A 35 -7.34 -1.02 -14.46
C ILE A 35 -6.84 -2.45 -14.73
N VAL A 36 -6.06 -3.00 -13.78
CA VAL A 36 -5.47 -4.33 -13.91
C VAL A 36 -6.42 -5.42 -13.40
N ARG A 37 -7.23 -5.10 -12.38
CA ARG A 37 -8.17 -6.07 -11.80
C ARG A 37 -9.39 -5.38 -11.20
N GLY A 38 -10.55 -6.06 -11.28
CA GLY A 38 -11.81 -5.60 -10.69
C GLY A 38 -12.38 -4.37 -11.39
N ASP A 39 -13.30 -3.70 -10.68
CA ASP A 39 -13.98 -2.50 -11.18
C ASP A 39 -14.03 -1.43 -10.08
N PRO A 40 -13.40 -0.27 -10.26
CA PRO A 40 -13.43 0.84 -9.31
C PRO A 40 -14.85 1.39 -9.03
N ILE A 41 -15.78 1.28 -10.00
CA ILE A 41 -17.17 1.73 -9.83
C ILE A 41 -17.90 0.76 -8.90
N VAL A 42 -17.72 -0.54 -9.12
CA VAL A 42 -18.29 -1.59 -8.24
C VAL A 42 -17.71 -1.46 -6.84
N PHE A 43 -16.39 -1.26 -6.70
CA PHE A 43 -15.77 -0.96 -5.40
C PHE A 43 -16.46 0.21 -4.71
N ALA A 44 -16.61 1.35 -5.40
CA ALA A 44 -17.19 2.56 -4.84
C ALA A 44 -18.64 2.33 -4.40
N ALA A 45 -19.45 1.63 -5.20
CA ALA A 45 -20.83 1.31 -4.87
C ALA A 45 -20.93 0.43 -3.60
N ILE A 46 -20.14 -0.64 -3.53
CA ILE A 46 -20.12 -1.52 -2.36
C ILE A 46 -19.66 -0.77 -1.12
N ALA A 47 -18.51 -0.09 -1.17
CA ALA A 47 -17.93 0.58 -0.01
C ALA A 47 -18.80 1.74 0.50
N SER A 48 -19.49 2.48 -0.40
CA SER A 48 -20.42 3.57 -0.04
C SER A 48 -21.71 3.06 0.62
N SER A 49 -22.10 1.80 0.38
CA SER A 49 -23.28 1.20 1.01
C SER A 49 -23.04 0.76 2.47
N LEU A 50 -21.79 0.75 2.93
CA LEU A 50 -21.42 0.26 4.25
C LEU A 50 -21.60 1.32 5.33
N ASN A 51 -22.21 0.92 6.45
CA ASN A 51 -22.32 1.73 7.66
C ASN A 51 -21.19 1.47 8.66
N PHE A 52 -20.00 1.08 8.17
CA PHE A 52 -18.83 0.83 9.00
C PHE A 52 -17.99 2.09 9.14
N LYS A 53 -17.33 2.27 10.29
CA LYS A 53 -16.36 3.37 10.46
C LYS A 53 -15.25 3.34 9.41
N TYR A 54 -14.81 2.14 9.04
CA TYR A 54 -13.83 1.90 7.99
C TYR A 54 -14.53 1.14 6.87
N CYS A 55 -14.83 1.81 5.76
CA CYS A 55 -15.60 1.23 4.65
C CYS A 55 -14.71 0.44 3.70
N TYR A 56 -13.41 0.73 3.64
CA TYR A 56 -12.48 0.06 2.74
C TYR A 56 -11.06 -0.03 3.31
N THR A 57 -10.26 -0.89 2.73
CA THR A 57 -8.81 -0.96 2.91
C THR A 57 -8.14 -0.47 1.63
N SER A 58 -7.11 0.36 1.77
CA SER A 58 -6.30 0.84 0.66
C SER A 58 -4.87 0.36 0.82
N VAL A 59 -4.32 -0.20 -0.25
CA VAL A 59 -2.95 -0.73 -0.31
C VAL A 59 -2.23 -0.14 -1.52
N VAL A 60 -0.93 0.08 -1.38
CA VAL A 60 -0.06 0.42 -2.49
C VAL A 60 1.08 -0.60 -2.54
N ILE A 61 1.30 -1.16 -3.71
CA ILE A 61 2.49 -1.94 -4.03
C ILE A 61 3.31 -1.11 -4.99
N ASN A 62 4.57 -0.83 -4.65
CA ASN A 62 5.46 -0.08 -5.50
C ASN A 62 6.82 -0.76 -5.59
N TRP A 63 7.43 -0.62 -6.75
CA TRP A 63 8.76 -1.10 -7.09
C TRP A 63 9.76 0.05 -7.12
N SER A 64 11.04 -0.26 -7.12
CA SER A 64 12.07 0.72 -7.42
C SER A 64 12.06 1.01 -8.93
N PRO A 65 12.40 2.22 -9.39
CA PRO A 65 12.62 2.48 -10.82
C PRO A 65 13.70 1.59 -11.45
N GLU A 66 14.58 1.01 -10.64
CA GLU A 66 15.65 0.10 -11.07
C GLU A 66 15.15 -1.37 -11.19
N ASP A 67 13.95 -1.69 -10.70
CA ASP A 67 13.39 -3.04 -10.79
C ASP A 67 12.82 -3.28 -12.19
N ASP A 68 13.18 -4.39 -12.82
CA ASP A 68 12.56 -4.84 -14.06
C ASP A 68 11.23 -5.54 -13.75
N VAL A 69 10.12 -4.85 -14.04
CA VAL A 69 8.77 -5.32 -13.71
C VAL A 69 7.92 -5.40 -14.97
N SER A 70 7.67 -6.62 -15.44
CA SER A 70 6.78 -6.89 -16.56
C SER A 70 5.31 -6.97 -16.14
N ASP A 71 4.39 -6.98 -17.10
CA ASP A 71 2.96 -7.14 -16.83
C ASP A 71 2.64 -8.54 -16.29
N GLU A 72 3.41 -9.57 -16.67
CA GLU A 72 3.31 -10.91 -16.10
C GLU A 72 3.69 -10.90 -14.61
N HIS A 73 4.74 -10.16 -14.23
CA HIS A 73 5.13 -9.99 -12.84
C HIS A 73 4.02 -9.31 -12.02
N ILE A 74 3.37 -8.29 -12.59
CA ILE A 74 2.26 -7.58 -11.94
C ILE A 74 1.07 -8.51 -11.70
N ASN A 75 0.70 -9.30 -12.70
CA ASN A 75 -0.39 -10.26 -12.58
C ASN A 75 -0.09 -11.32 -11.50
N GLU A 76 1.12 -11.87 -11.47
CA GLU A 76 1.50 -12.83 -10.44
C GLU A 76 1.53 -12.20 -9.03
N VAL A 77 2.03 -10.97 -8.91
CA VAL A 77 2.00 -10.23 -7.63
C VAL A 77 0.57 -10.04 -7.16
N LEU A 78 -0.36 -9.72 -8.06
CA LEU A 78 -1.78 -9.58 -7.73
C LEU A 78 -2.40 -10.90 -7.33
N ASP A 79 -2.11 -12.00 -8.04
CA ASP A 79 -2.64 -13.32 -7.72
C ASP A 79 -2.18 -13.77 -6.32
N LEU A 80 -0.89 -13.63 -6.03
CA LEU A 80 -0.33 -13.96 -4.72
C LEU A 80 -0.81 -13.03 -3.62
N PHE A 81 -0.97 -11.74 -3.90
CA PHE A 81 -1.55 -10.80 -2.95
C PHE A 81 -3.00 -11.16 -2.62
N GLU A 82 -3.81 -11.49 -3.63
CA GLU A 82 -5.21 -11.86 -3.49
C GLU A 82 -5.35 -13.16 -2.68
N GLU A 83 -4.59 -14.19 -3.02
CA GLU A 83 -4.55 -15.45 -2.26
C GLU A 83 -4.14 -15.22 -0.81
N HIS A 84 -3.14 -14.36 -0.58
CA HIS A 84 -2.64 -14.04 0.75
C HIS A 84 -3.66 -13.22 1.56
N ALA A 85 -4.28 -12.20 0.95
CA ALA A 85 -5.24 -11.31 1.59
C ALA A 85 -6.58 -11.99 1.93
N PHE A 86 -7.03 -12.92 1.08
CA PHE A 86 -8.34 -13.57 1.17
C PHE A 86 -8.23 -15.08 1.41
N SER A 87 -7.16 -15.52 2.06
CA SER A 87 -6.97 -16.92 2.41
C SER A 87 -8.20 -17.51 3.10
N GLY A 88 -8.77 -18.58 2.53
CA GLY A 88 -9.98 -19.24 3.02
C GLY A 88 -11.30 -18.64 2.51
N PHE A 89 -11.29 -17.57 1.72
CA PHE A 89 -12.46 -17.01 1.06
C PHE A 89 -12.57 -17.48 -0.38
N ARG A 90 -13.80 -17.61 -0.89
CA ARG A 90 -14.06 -17.80 -2.32
C ARG A 90 -14.16 -16.45 -3.02
N SER A 91 -13.95 -16.42 -4.32
CA SER A 91 -13.96 -15.20 -5.15
C SER A 91 -15.29 -14.44 -5.16
N ASP A 92 -16.42 -15.13 -4.82
CA ASP A 92 -17.74 -14.51 -4.69
C ASP A 92 -17.99 -13.82 -3.35
N GLN A 93 -17.06 -13.94 -2.39
CA GLN A 93 -17.21 -13.43 -1.03
C GLN A 93 -16.56 -12.07 -0.80
N TYR A 94 -15.76 -11.56 -1.73
CA TYR A 94 -15.10 -10.27 -1.62
C TYR A 94 -15.05 -9.53 -2.95
N HIS A 95 -14.68 -8.27 -2.89
CA HIS A 95 -14.32 -7.49 -4.06
C HIS A 95 -12.96 -6.85 -3.86
N MET A 96 -12.14 -6.86 -4.90
CA MET A 96 -10.86 -6.17 -4.95
C MET A 96 -10.74 -5.48 -6.30
N THR A 97 -10.33 -4.22 -6.29
CA THR A 97 -9.94 -3.51 -7.51
C THR A 97 -8.50 -3.07 -7.43
N ALA A 98 -7.78 -3.20 -8.54
CA ALA A 98 -6.37 -2.81 -8.63
C ALA A 98 -6.16 -1.97 -9.88
N VAL A 99 -5.50 -0.82 -9.69
CA VAL A 99 -5.19 0.15 -10.74
C VAL A 99 -3.70 0.41 -10.73
N MET A 100 -3.07 0.27 -11.88
CA MET A 100 -1.67 0.60 -12.11
C MET A 100 -1.54 2.07 -12.50
N HIS A 101 -0.63 2.76 -11.84
CA HIS A 101 -0.15 4.07 -12.25
C HIS A 101 1.30 3.96 -12.71
N ALA A 102 1.63 4.63 -13.80
CA ALA A 102 3.00 4.86 -14.23
C ALA A 102 3.32 6.34 -14.04
N ASP A 103 4.43 6.64 -13.41
CA ASP A 103 4.94 8.00 -13.24
C ASP A 103 5.94 8.34 -14.34
N ASP A 104 6.22 9.62 -14.55
CA ASP A 104 7.11 10.11 -15.62
C ASP A 104 8.57 9.67 -15.41
N ASP A 105 8.97 9.33 -14.18
CA ASP A 105 10.30 8.79 -13.87
C ASP A 105 10.44 7.28 -14.15
N GLY A 106 9.38 6.65 -14.71
CA GLY A 106 9.32 5.22 -15.00
C GLY A 106 8.95 4.34 -13.78
N SER A 107 8.69 4.93 -12.61
CA SER A 107 8.20 4.14 -11.48
C SER A 107 6.77 3.67 -11.71
N ARG A 108 6.47 2.48 -11.19
CA ARG A 108 5.15 1.84 -11.29
C ARG A 108 4.56 1.65 -9.90
N HIS A 109 3.31 2.05 -9.74
CA HIS A 109 2.57 1.94 -8.48
C HIS A 109 1.25 1.22 -8.70
N LEU A 110 1.07 0.10 -8.02
CA LEU A 110 -0.18 -0.63 -8.05
C LEU A 110 -1.01 -0.26 -6.82
N HIS A 111 -2.13 0.39 -7.05
CA HIS A 111 -3.08 0.76 -6.01
C HIS A 111 -4.19 -0.27 -5.93
N ILE A 112 -4.45 -0.77 -4.73
CA ILE A 112 -5.49 -1.77 -4.47
C ILE A 112 -6.50 -1.19 -3.49
N LEU A 113 -7.79 -1.29 -3.83
CA LEU A 113 -8.91 -0.91 -2.96
C LEU A 113 -9.79 -2.13 -2.71
N ILE A 114 -10.13 -2.36 -1.43
CA ILE A 114 -10.89 -3.52 -0.97
C ILE A 114 -12.03 -3.03 -0.07
N PRO A 115 -13.31 -3.21 -0.42
CA PRO A 115 -14.42 -2.94 0.49
C PRO A 115 -14.32 -3.83 1.73
N ARG A 116 -14.61 -3.27 2.91
CA ARG A 116 -14.47 -4.03 4.17
C ARG A 116 -15.71 -4.85 4.51
N VAL A 117 -16.16 -5.65 3.55
CA VAL A 117 -17.35 -6.49 3.71
C VAL A 117 -17.15 -7.86 3.05
N GLU A 118 -17.59 -8.89 3.72
CA GLU A 118 -17.81 -10.22 3.14
C GLU A 118 -19.20 -10.21 2.46
N LEU A 119 -19.22 -10.42 1.15
CA LEU A 119 -20.34 -10.08 0.29
C LEU A 119 -21.57 -11.00 0.49
N THR A 120 -21.37 -12.24 0.91
CA THR A 120 -22.47 -13.19 1.06
C THR A 120 -23.20 -13.05 2.39
N THR A 121 -22.54 -12.56 3.42
CA THR A 121 -23.09 -12.41 4.78
C THR A 121 -23.27 -10.97 5.24
N GLY A 122 -22.65 -10.00 4.53
CA GLY A 122 -22.63 -8.60 4.93
C GLY A 122 -21.77 -8.30 6.15
N LYS A 123 -21.00 -9.26 6.65
CA LYS A 123 -20.13 -9.08 7.82
C LYS A 123 -18.88 -8.30 7.46
N SER A 124 -18.31 -7.60 8.45
CA SER A 124 -17.06 -6.86 8.22
C SER A 124 -15.90 -7.79 7.87
N LEU A 125 -15.22 -7.49 6.79
CA LEU A 125 -14.00 -8.16 6.33
C LEU A 125 -12.82 -7.20 6.48
N ASN A 126 -11.79 -7.59 7.22
CA ASN A 126 -10.58 -6.80 7.40
C ASN A 126 -9.34 -7.61 7.04
N VAL A 127 -8.79 -7.35 5.87
CA VAL A 127 -7.55 -8.00 5.38
C VAL A 127 -6.28 -7.44 6.05
N ALA A 128 -6.40 -6.38 6.84
CA ALA A 128 -5.29 -5.74 7.55
C ALA A 128 -5.54 -5.66 9.07
N PRO A 129 -5.75 -6.79 9.77
CA PRO A 129 -5.88 -6.81 11.23
C PRO A 129 -4.56 -6.42 11.90
N PRO A 130 -4.55 -6.15 13.22
CA PRO A 130 -3.31 -5.94 13.97
C PRO A 130 -2.30 -7.07 13.71
N GLY A 131 -1.07 -6.70 13.36
CA GLY A 131 -0.02 -7.68 12.99
C GLY A 131 0.09 -7.96 11.48
N HIS A 132 -0.84 -7.49 10.64
CA HIS A 132 -0.86 -7.73 9.19
C HIS A 132 0.48 -7.40 8.50
N ARG A 133 1.26 -6.44 9.02
CA ARG A 133 2.55 -6.06 8.42
C ARG A 133 3.51 -7.22 8.33
N HIS A 134 3.68 -7.98 9.41
CA HIS A 134 4.56 -9.16 9.38
C HIS A 134 4.09 -10.21 8.40
N TYR A 135 2.79 -10.38 8.27
CA TYR A 135 2.19 -11.32 7.34
C TYR A 135 2.47 -10.92 5.88
N PHE A 136 2.26 -9.65 5.52
CA PHE A 136 2.53 -9.14 4.17
C PHE A 136 4.01 -8.87 3.90
N ASP A 137 4.83 -8.65 4.92
CA ASP A 137 6.28 -8.57 4.77
C ASP A 137 6.87 -9.90 4.27
N GLN A 138 6.31 -11.04 4.67
CA GLN A 138 6.72 -12.36 4.17
C GLN A 138 6.44 -12.49 2.66
N LEU A 139 5.27 -12.06 2.19
CA LEU A 139 4.95 -12.04 0.76
C LEU A 139 5.89 -11.11 -0.01
N ARG A 140 6.13 -9.90 0.50
CA ARG A 140 7.09 -8.96 -0.08
C ARG A 140 8.48 -9.57 -0.20
N ASP A 141 8.97 -10.20 0.86
CA ASP A 141 10.32 -10.76 0.91
C ASP A 141 10.45 -11.95 -0.03
N PHE A 142 9.42 -12.78 -0.13
CA PHE A 142 9.34 -13.88 -1.10
C PHE A 142 9.44 -13.34 -2.54
N LEU A 143 8.63 -12.33 -2.91
CA LEU A 143 8.64 -11.73 -4.24
C LEU A 143 9.97 -11.06 -4.57
N ASN A 144 10.53 -10.28 -3.63
CA ASN A 144 11.84 -9.65 -3.83
C ASN A 144 12.95 -10.68 -4.01
N HIS A 145 12.90 -11.80 -3.30
CA HIS A 145 13.87 -12.88 -3.47
C HIS A 145 13.70 -13.61 -4.80
N LYS A 146 12.44 -13.90 -5.17
CA LYS A 146 12.11 -14.62 -6.41
C LYS A 146 12.60 -13.88 -7.65
N TYR A 147 12.40 -12.56 -7.69
CA TYR A 147 12.69 -11.74 -8.87
C TYR A 147 13.98 -10.94 -8.78
N GLY A 148 14.69 -11.02 -7.66
CA GLY A 148 15.89 -10.22 -7.44
C GLY A 148 15.60 -8.72 -7.28
N TRP A 149 14.36 -8.35 -6.95
CA TRP A 149 13.98 -6.96 -6.76
C TRP A 149 14.61 -6.34 -5.51
N ILE A 150 14.75 -5.02 -5.56
CA ILE A 150 15.39 -4.24 -4.52
C ILE A 150 14.62 -4.33 -3.20
N ARG A 151 15.35 -4.67 -2.15
CA ARG A 151 14.79 -4.76 -0.80
C ARG A 151 14.73 -3.37 -0.15
N PRO A 152 13.55 -2.94 0.35
CA PRO A 152 13.41 -1.64 1.00
C PRO A 152 14.14 -1.54 2.35
N ASP A 153 14.44 -2.68 2.97
CA ASP A 153 15.11 -2.81 4.25
C ASP A 153 16.62 -3.14 4.13
N ASP A 154 17.18 -3.07 2.91
CA ASP A 154 18.62 -3.26 2.68
C ASP A 154 19.42 -2.21 3.46
N PRO A 155 20.29 -2.61 4.39
CA PRO A 155 21.12 -1.68 5.15
C PRO A 155 21.99 -0.78 4.29
N ALA A 156 22.43 -1.26 3.10
CA ALA A 156 23.25 -0.48 2.18
C ALA A 156 22.48 0.72 1.57
N ARG A 157 21.15 0.63 1.53
CA ARG A 157 20.25 1.66 0.98
C ARG A 157 19.63 2.57 2.06
N MET A 158 19.99 2.38 3.33
CA MET A 158 19.45 3.20 4.42
C MET A 158 19.82 4.66 4.22
N LYS A 159 18.81 5.52 4.02
CA LYS A 159 18.98 6.98 4.04
C LYS A 159 18.93 7.49 5.46
N THR A 160 19.81 8.44 5.80
CA THR A 160 19.73 9.16 7.07
C THR A 160 18.47 10.01 7.05
N THR A 161 17.46 9.64 7.84
CA THR A 161 16.24 10.43 7.96
C THR A 161 16.46 11.59 8.93
N LYS A 162 15.85 12.76 8.64
CA LYS A 162 15.82 13.88 9.59
C LYS A 162 15.10 13.42 10.86
N PRO A 163 15.70 13.62 12.05
CA PRO A 163 15.06 13.24 13.31
C PRO A 163 13.74 14.01 13.49
N LYS A 164 12.70 13.34 14.01
CA LYS A 164 11.44 14.00 14.37
C LYS A 164 11.70 15.03 15.49
N ASN A 165 10.85 16.05 15.61
CA ASN A 165 11.02 17.14 16.58
C ASN A 165 11.29 16.67 18.02
N HIS A 166 10.64 15.57 18.46
CA HIS A 166 10.88 15.02 19.81
C HIS A 166 12.29 14.45 19.97
N HIS A 167 12.90 13.88 18.93
CA HIS A 167 14.29 13.43 18.97
C HIS A 167 15.27 14.59 18.99
N LEU A 168 14.95 15.69 18.29
CA LEU A 168 15.73 16.91 18.35
C LEU A 168 15.72 17.51 19.76
N LEU A 169 14.54 17.52 20.41
CA LEU A 169 14.39 17.96 21.78
C LEU A 169 15.15 17.06 22.76
N GLN A 170 15.04 15.74 22.63
CA GLN A 170 15.78 14.79 23.46
C GLN A 170 17.29 14.94 23.30
N ASN A 171 17.78 15.12 22.06
CA ASN A 171 19.20 15.36 21.81
C ASN A 171 19.67 16.71 22.42
N ALA A 172 18.85 17.77 22.29
CA ALA A 172 19.17 19.06 22.90
C ALA A 172 19.22 18.97 24.42
N LEU A 173 18.33 18.24 25.06
CA LEU A 173 18.30 17.98 26.49
C LEU A 173 19.52 17.14 26.92
N ALA A 174 19.88 16.11 26.15
CA ALA A 174 21.07 15.30 26.43
C ALA A 174 22.37 16.10 26.33
N VAL A 175 22.51 16.95 25.32
CA VAL A 175 23.66 17.87 25.18
C VAL A 175 23.71 18.85 26.35
N LYS A 176 22.57 19.42 26.74
CA LYS A 176 22.48 20.32 27.90
C LYS A 176 22.89 19.64 29.23
N ALA A 177 22.62 18.33 29.33
CA ALA A 177 23.00 17.49 30.48
C ALA A 177 24.44 16.97 30.39
N GLY A 178 25.23 17.37 29.38
CA GLY A 178 26.61 16.90 29.17
C GLY A 178 26.74 15.49 28.63
N LEU A 179 25.64 14.90 28.14
CA LEU A 179 25.63 13.58 27.50
C LEU A 179 25.79 13.72 25.98
N GLN A 180 26.65 12.88 25.37
CA GLN A 180 26.72 12.85 23.90
C GLN A 180 25.43 12.35 23.30
N GLY A 181 24.84 13.16 22.43
CA GLY A 181 23.62 12.77 21.68
C GLY A 181 23.91 11.58 20.75
N GLN A 182 23.16 10.48 20.90
CA GLN A 182 23.22 9.36 19.99
C GLN A 182 22.27 9.62 18.83
N ALA A 183 22.80 9.68 17.60
CA ALA A 183 21.96 9.62 16.39
C ALA A 183 21.31 8.22 16.30
N LYS A 184 19.99 8.12 16.56
CA LYS A 184 19.26 6.88 16.30
C LYS A 184 19.11 6.69 14.81
N LYS A 185 19.71 5.61 14.28
CA LYS A 185 19.33 5.07 12.96
C LYS A 185 17.93 4.51 13.08
N THR A 186 16.94 5.10 12.40
CA THR A 186 15.61 4.53 12.29
C THR A 186 15.60 3.53 11.13
N ARG A 187 15.16 2.32 11.43
CA ARG A 187 14.85 1.28 10.42
C ARG A 187 13.61 1.63 9.66
#